data_b4b67393a1cf695fe9089660d9e80039
#
_entry.id   b4b67393a1cf695fe9089660d9e80039
#
_cell.length_a   1.000
_cell.length_b   1.000
_cell.length_c   1.000
_cell.angle_alpha   90.00
_cell.angle_beta   90.00
_cell.angle_gamma   90.00
#
_symmetry.space_group_name_H-M   'P 1'
#
loop_
_entity.id
_entity.type
_entity.pdbx_description
1 polymer ?
#
loop_
_entity_poly.entity_id
_entity_poly.type
_entity_poly.pdbx_seq_one_letter_code
_entity_poly.pdbx_strand_id
1 'polypeptide(L)'
;MATIINLAGELEKLTMLRGRRPETTEAERKASGGFINMAQFRDGHVFGVKFSGDAAWERHPNGDELVQVVEGSTTLHVMTDSGLQSHALKPGMLAIVPQDTWHRFEAPDGVALITATPMPTDHLMIDIEDPRTLSAAELQGHVEKKRG
;
A
#
# COMPACT_ATOMS: atom_id res chain seq x y z
N MET A 1 26.18 9.18 -6.28
CA MET A 1 25.59 10.39 -5.72
C MET A 1 24.39 10.06 -4.85
N ALA A 2 24.26 10.67 -3.68
CA ALA A 2 23.11 10.44 -2.81
C ALA A 2 21.85 11.09 -3.39
N THR A 3 20.69 10.45 -3.21
CA THR A 3 19.38 11.04 -3.50
C THR A 3 18.83 11.62 -2.20
N ILE A 4 18.51 12.89 -2.19
CA ILE A 4 17.97 13.60 -1.02
C ILE A 4 16.52 13.99 -1.34
N ILE A 5 15.59 13.60 -0.47
CA ILE A 5 14.16 13.86 -0.65
C ILE A 5 13.65 14.66 0.53
N ASN A 6 13.01 15.80 0.24
CA ASN A 6 12.26 16.54 1.24
C ASN A 6 10.85 15.94 1.35
N LEU A 7 10.65 15.05 2.32
CA LEU A 7 9.41 14.32 2.46
C LEU A 7 8.20 15.24 2.65
N ALA A 8 8.30 16.25 3.49
CA ALA A 8 7.21 17.21 3.70
C ALA A 8 6.81 17.90 2.40
N GLY A 9 7.80 18.38 1.63
CA GLY A 9 7.56 19.02 0.34
C GLY A 9 6.92 18.09 -0.69
N GLU A 10 7.35 16.84 -0.75
CA GLU A 10 6.76 15.86 -1.67
C GLU A 10 5.33 15.50 -1.29
N LEU A 11 5.05 15.32 0.00
CA LEU A 11 3.70 15.00 0.47
C LEU A 11 2.72 16.16 0.29
N GLU A 12 3.17 17.41 0.40
CA GLU A 12 2.35 18.60 0.13
C GLU A 12 1.83 18.65 -1.31
N LYS A 13 2.56 18.08 -2.26
CA LYS A 13 2.16 18.02 -3.67
C LYS A 13 1.03 17.03 -3.93
N LEU A 14 0.79 16.11 -3.00
CA LEU A 14 -0.22 15.07 -3.18
C LEU A 14 -1.61 15.60 -2.93
N THR A 15 -2.55 15.21 -3.80
CA THR A 15 -3.99 15.38 -3.60
C THR A 15 -4.54 14.08 -3.04
N MET A 16 -5.27 14.15 -1.93
CA MET A 16 -5.84 12.95 -1.33
C MET A 16 -6.80 12.24 -2.29
N LEU A 17 -6.53 10.96 -2.58
CA LEU A 17 -7.50 10.09 -3.23
C LEU A 17 -8.59 9.75 -2.21
N ARG A 18 -9.79 10.32 -2.39
CA ARG A 18 -10.91 10.11 -1.48
C ARG A 18 -11.75 8.92 -1.90
N GLY A 19 -12.25 8.17 -0.92
CA GLY A 19 -13.16 7.07 -1.17
C GLY A 19 -12.52 5.92 -1.95
N ARG A 20 -11.25 5.63 -1.71
CA ARG A 20 -10.55 4.48 -2.31
C ARG A 20 -11.28 3.19 -1.95
N ARG A 21 -11.35 2.27 -2.89
CA ARG A 21 -11.93 0.94 -2.70
C ARG A 21 -10.98 -0.11 -3.23
N PRO A 22 -11.15 -1.40 -2.85
CA PRO A 22 -10.31 -2.48 -3.37
C PRO A 22 -10.26 -2.54 -4.89
N GLU A 23 -11.35 -2.17 -5.58
CA GLU A 23 -11.45 -2.17 -7.04
C GLU A 23 -10.83 -0.95 -7.72
N THR A 24 -10.36 0.03 -6.95
CA THR A 24 -9.71 1.23 -7.53
C THR A 24 -8.47 0.81 -8.30
N THR A 25 -8.45 1.07 -9.59
CA THR A 25 -7.37 0.63 -10.50
C THR A 25 -6.09 1.44 -10.32
N GLU A 26 -4.97 0.90 -10.82
CA GLU A 26 -3.70 1.64 -10.84
C GLU A 26 -3.82 2.94 -11.63
N ALA A 27 -4.53 2.91 -12.76
CA ALA A 27 -4.76 4.10 -13.56
C ALA A 27 -5.53 5.17 -12.79
N GLU A 28 -6.57 4.79 -12.04
CA GLU A 28 -7.33 5.71 -11.20
C GLU A 28 -6.47 6.26 -10.05
N ARG A 29 -5.66 5.41 -9.43
CA ARG A 29 -4.72 5.84 -8.38
C ARG A 29 -3.74 6.88 -8.91
N LYS A 30 -3.12 6.61 -10.05
CA LYS A 30 -2.16 7.55 -10.68
C LYS A 30 -2.82 8.87 -11.09
N ALA A 31 -4.02 8.80 -11.66
CA ALA A 31 -4.76 10.00 -12.08
C ALA A 31 -5.24 10.85 -10.90
N SER A 32 -5.42 10.27 -9.73
CA SER A 32 -5.91 10.99 -8.54
C SER A 32 -4.96 12.05 -8.01
N GLY A 33 -3.66 11.92 -8.26
CA GLY A 33 -2.63 12.76 -7.65
C GLY A 33 -2.29 12.37 -6.20
N GLY A 34 -2.82 11.26 -5.70
CA GLY A 34 -2.57 10.75 -4.34
C GLY A 34 -1.36 9.82 -4.22
N PHE A 35 -0.61 9.63 -5.30
CA PHE A 35 0.52 8.70 -5.36
C PHE A 35 1.71 9.35 -6.05
N ILE A 36 2.91 9.16 -5.49
CA ILE A 36 4.15 9.60 -6.11
C ILE A 36 5.24 8.55 -5.91
N ASN A 37 5.98 8.27 -6.97
CA ASN A 37 7.22 7.51 -6.90
C ASN A 37 8.35 8.53 -6.66
N MET A 38 8.91 8.53 -5.45
CA MET A 38 9.91 9.53 -5.05
C MET A 38 11.31 9.16 -5.49
N ALA A 39 11.65 7.88 -5.48
CA ALA A 39 12.99 7.41 -5.82
C ALA A 39 13.00 5.89 -6.01
N GLN A 40 13.99 5.43 -6.77
CA GLN A 40 14.33 4.02 -6.81
C GLN A 40 15.12 3.66 -5.54
N PHE A 41 14.81 2.51 -4.95
CA PHE A 41 15.54 1.98 -3.81
C PHE A 41 15.60 0.45 -3.92
N ARG A 42 16.83 -0.10 -3.99
CA ARG A 42 17.07 -1.53 -4.19
C ARG A 42 16.31 -2.07 -5.41
N ASP A 43 15.49 -3.11 -5.23
CA ASP A 43 14.66 -3.75 -6.24
C ASP A 43 13.25 -3.15 -6.34
N GLY A 44 13.06 -1.97 -5.77
CA GLY A 44 11.77 -1.29 -5.74
C GLY A 44 11.90 0.23 -5.66
N HIS A 45 10.96 0.83 -4.94
CA HIS A 45 10.85 2.29 -4.89
C HIS A 45 10.43 2.79 -3.52
N VAL A 46 10.71 4.06 -3.27
CA VAL A 46 10.12 4.81 -2.17
C VAL A 46 8.92 5.57 -2.72
N PHE A 47 7.74 5.30 -2.16
CA PHE A 47 6.48 5.93 -2.55
C PHE A 47 5.95 6.85 -1.48
N GLY A 48 5.25 7.90 -1.91
CA GLY A 48 4.34 8.68 -1.08
C GLY A 48 2.91 8.39 -1.50
N VAL A 49 2.03 8.21 -0.53
CA VAL A 49 0.63 7.83 -0.76
C VAL A 49 -0.27 8.63 0.16
N LYS A 50 -1.35 9.18 -0.38
CA LYS A 50 -2.34 9.95 0.40
C LYS A 50 -3.75 9.57 -0.04
N PHE A 51 -4.50 8.90 0.84
CA PHE A 51 -5.85 8.45 0.51
C PHE A 51 -6.76 8.35 1.72
N SER A 52 -8.07 8.31 1.47
CA SER A 52 -9.08 7.86 2.41
C SER A 52 -9.85 6.69 1.81
N GLY A 53 -10.41 5.83 2.67
CA GLY A 53 -11.15 4.65 2.25
C GLY A 53 -10.36 3.35 2.46
N ASP A 54 -10.66 2.35 1.64
CA ASP A 54 -10.13 1.00 1.78
C ASP A 54 -9.24 0.63 0.60
N ALA A 55 -8.00 0.26 0.89
CA ALA A 55 -7.09 -0.26 -0.12
C ALA A 55 -7.40 -1.74 -0.42
N ALA A 56 -6.96 -2.19 -1.59
CA ALA A 56 -6.97 -3.60 -1.94
C ALA A 56 -6.00 -4.40 -1.05
N TRP A 57 -6.27 -5.69 -0.89
CA TRP A 57 -5.23 -6.60 -0.43
C TRP A 57 -4.07 -6.56 -1.40
N GLU A 58 -2.87 -6.46 -0.85
CA GLU A 58 -1.64 -6.48 -1.64
C GLU A 58 -0.59 -7.35 -0.99
N ARG A 59 0.35 -7.84 -1.78
CA ARG A 59 1.55 -8.53 -1.31
C ARG A 59 2.74 -8.18 -2.21
N HIS A 60 3.93 -8.34 -1.65
CA HIS A 60 5.19 -8.08 -2.36
C HIS A 60 6.02 -9.36 -2.37
N PRO A 61 6.01 -10.12 -3.48
CA PRO A 61 6.66 -11.43 -3.54
C PRO A 61 8.18 -11.39 -3.37
N ASN A 62 8.82 -10.24 -3.63
CA ASN A 62 10.28 -10.14 -3.68
C ASN A 62 10.93 -9.64 -2.38
N GLY A 63 10.18 -9.25 -1.38
CA GLY A 63 10.79 -8.80 -0.12
C GLY A 63 9.82 -8.15 0.85
N ASP A 64 10.35 -7.72 1.99
CA ASP A 64 9.59 -7.01 3.01
C ASP A 64 9.28 -5.59 2.56
N GLU A 65 8.12 -5.07 2.98
CA GLU A 65 7.78 -3.66 2.79
C GLU A 65 7.92 -2.90 4.09
N LEU A 66 8.54 -1.71 4.00
CA LEU A 66 8.55 -0.75 5.10
C LEU A 66 7.44 0.27 4.87
N VAL A 67 6.63 0.51 5.90
CA VAL A 67 5.53 1.48 5.87
C VAL A 67 5.66 2.44 7.04
N GLN A 68 5.61 3.74 6.80
CA GLN A 68 5.59 4.76 7.82
C GLN A 68 4.38 5.66 7.67
N VAL A 69 3.64 5.87 8.76
CA VAL A 69 2.55 6.86 8.80
C VAL A 69 3.14 8.24 9.07
N VAL A 70 2.81 9.21 8.23
CA VAL A 70 3.28 10.59 8.35
C VAL A 70 2.17 11.51 8.84
N GLU A 71 0.95 11.37 8.29
CA GLU A 71 -0.22 12.16 8.67
C GLU A 71 -1.44 11.26 8.74
N GLY A 72 -2.43 11.65 9.55
CA GLY A 72 -3.68 10.90 9.68
C GLY A 72 -3.49 9.58 10.41
N SER A 73 -4.32 8.61 10.07
CA SER A 73 -4.29 7.29 10.71
C SER A 73 -4.82 6.22 9.75
N THR A 74 -4.41 4.99 10.02
CA THR A 74 -4.90 3.83 9.27
C THR A 74 -4.91 2.59 10.15
N THR A 75 -5.75 1.63 9.82
CA THR A 75 -5.62 0.27 10.31
C THR A 75 -4.93 -0.56 9.25
N LEU A 76 -3.82 -1.18 9.63
CA LEU A 76 -3.11 -2.15 8.79
C LEU A 76 -3.59 -3.56 9.16
N HIS A 77 -4.23 -4.22 8.21
CA HIS A 77 -4.64 -5.62 8.33
C HIS A 77 -3.58 -6.50 7.68
N VAL A 78 -3.07 -7.46 8.43
CA VAL A 78 -2.03 -8.40 7.97
C VAL A 78 -2.56 -9.82 8.13
N MET A 79 -2.50 -10.60 7.06
CA MET A 79 -2.92 -11.99 7.08
C MET A 79 -1.74 -12.86 7.49
N THR A 80 -1.87 -13.54 8.63
CA THR A 80 -0.85 -14.44 9.15
C THR A 80 -1.33 -15.89 9.13
N ASP A 81 -0.43 -16.84 9.40
CA ASP A 81 -0.79 -18.25 9.52
C ASP A 81 -1.83 -18.49 10.64
N SER A 82 -1.84 -17.62 11.64
CA SER A 82 -2.80 -17.65 12.76
C SER A 82 -4.09 -16.86 12.47
N GLY A 83 -4.25 -16.29 11.27
CA GLY A 83 -5.39 -15.50 10.88
C GLY A 83 -5.09 -14.02 10.76
N LEU A 84 -6.14 -13.21 10.70
CA LEU A 84 -6.04 -11.77 10.55
C LEU A 84 -5.49 -11.10 11.82
N GLN A 85 -4.47 -10.25 11.65
CA GLN A 85 -4.01 -9.31 12.67
C GLN A 85 -4.28 -7.89 12.17
N SER A 86 -4.79 -7.04 13.07
CA SER A 86 -5.11 -5.65 12.74
C SER A 86 -4.38 -4.71 13.68
N HIS A 87 -3.69 -3.72 13.12
CA HIS A 87 -2.85 -2.78 13.84
C HIS A 87 -3.28 -1.35 13.54
N ALA A 88 -3.63 -0.60 14.58
CA ALA A 88 -3.90 0.82 14.46
C ALA A 88 -2.58 1.58 14.37
N LEU A 89 -2.36 2.28 13.27
CA LEU A 89 -1.15 3.07 13.02
C LEU A 89 -1.47 4.55 12.96
N LYS A 90 -0.61 5.35 13.57
CA LYS A 90 -0.70 6.81 13.63
C LYS A 90 0.68 7.43 13.38
N PRO A 91 0.77 8.77 13.21
CA PRO A 91 2.03 9.43 12.87
C PRO A 91 3.17 9.04 13.81
N GLY A 92 4.32 8.79 13.22
CA GLY A 92 5.53 8.36 13.92
C GLY A 92 5.66 6.84 14.07
N MET A 93 4.63 6.07 13.74
CA MET A 93 4.70 4.61 13.74
C MET A 93 5.20 4.06 12.41
N LEU A 94 5.92 2.96 12.49
CA LEU A 94 6.52 2.25 11.37
C LEU A 94 6.12 0.78 11.45
N ALA A 95 5.77 0.21 10.31
CA ALA A 95 5.51 -1.22 10.19
C ALA A 95 6.44 -1.86 9.17
N ILE A 96 6.87 -3.08 9.43
CA ILE A 96 7.53 -3.94 8.46
C ILE A 96 6.56 -5.07 8.15
N VAL A 97 6.12 -5.14 6.90
CA VAL A 97 5.27 -6.22 6.40
C VAL A 97 6.17 -7.27 5.78
N PRO A 98 6.13 -8.53 6.26
CA PRO A 98 6.99 -9.57 5.74
C PRO A 98 6.74 -9.89 4.26
N GLN A 99 7.77 -10.38 3.59
CA GLN A 99 7.71 -10.83 2.20
C GLN A 99 6.50 -11.73 1.94
N ASP A 100 5.85 -11.52 0.82
CA ASP A 100 4.75 -12.36 0.29
C ASP A 100 3.55 -12.50 1.25
N THR A 101 3.34 -11.50 2.09
CA THR A 101 2.26 -11.47 3.08
C THR A 101 1.14 -10.56 2.62
N TRP A 102 -0.08 -11.11 2.53
CA TRP A 102 -1.26 -10.31 2.23
C TRP A 102 -1.55 -9.31 3.33
N HIS A 103 -1.67 -8.04 2.94
CA HIS A 103 -2.00 -6.96 3.86
C HIS A 103 -2.82 -5.90 3.13
N ARG A 104 -3.56 -5.09 3.89
CA ARG A 104 -4.32 -3.96 3.34
C ARG A 104 -4.46 -2.85 4.37
N PHE A 105 -4.72 -1.64 3.88
CA PHE A 105 -4.93 -0.45 4.69
C PHE A 105 -6.38 -0.03 4.65
N GLU A 106 -6.90 0.34 5.80
CA GLU A 106 -8.23 0.93 5.96
C GLU A 106 -8.05 2.29 6.65
N ALA A 107 -8.44 3.37 5.97
CA ALA A 107 -8.21 4.74 6.42
C ALA A 107 -9.46 5.61 6.21
N PRO A 108 -10.52 5.42 7.02
CA PRO A 108 -11.79 6.13 6.81
C PRO A 108 -11.64 7.65 6.88
N ASP A 109 -10.74 8.15 7.72
CA ASP A 109 -10.51 9.60 7.92
C ASP A 109 -9.30 10.13 7.12
N GLY A 110 -8.64 9.27 6.38
CA GLY A 110 -7.49 9.65 5.56
C GLY A 110 -6.14 9.42 6.23
N VAL A 111 -5.15 9.12 5.40
CA VAL A 111 -3.77 8.83 5.82
C VAL A 111 -2.79 9.30 4.75
N ALA A 112 -1.62 9.73 5.19
CA ALA A 112 -0.44 9.91 4.33
C ALA A 112 0.64 8.94 4.79
N LEU A 113 1.10 8.11 3.85
CA LEU A 113 2.10 7.07 4.07
C LEU A 113 3.35 7.34 3.24
N ILE A 114 4.49 6.90 3.78
CA ILE A 114 5.70 6.69 3.00
C ILE A 114 6.02 5.21 3.06
N THR A 115 6.33 4.61 1.92
CA THR A 115 6.69 3.20 1.84
C THR A 115 7.99 2.99 1.12
N ALA A 116 8.74 1.97 1.53
CA ALA A 116 9.83 1.40 0.74
C ALA A 116 9.37 0.01 0.33
N THR A 117 9.08 -0.15 -0.95
CA THR A 117 8.33 -1.29 -1.47
C THR A 117 9.12 -2.01 -2.55
N PRO A 118 9.44 -3.31 -2.39
CA PRO A 118 10.02 -4.09 -3.47
C PRO A 118 8.99 -4.35 -4.56
N MET A 119 9.42 -4.39 -5.80
CA MET A 119 8.55 -4.65 -6.95
C MET A 119 8.67 -6.11 -7.42
N PRO A 120 7.65 -6.67 -8.01
CA PRO A 120 6.31 -6.11 -8.23
C PRO A 120 5.41 -6.17 -6.99
N THR A 121 4.30 -5.45 -7.04
CA THR A 121 3.20 -5.56 -6.08
C THR A 121 2.03 -6.26 -6.74
N ASP A 122 1.50 -7.28 -6.08
CA ASP A 122 0.25 -7.91 -6.46
C ASP A 122 -0.90 -7.23 -5.72
N HIS A 123 -1.81 -6.57 -6.45
CA HIS A 123 -3.05 -6.01 -5.90
C HIS A 123 -4.21 -6.94 -6.21
N LEU A 124 -4.98 -7.30 -5.20
CA LEU A 124 -6.17 -8.13 -5.36
C LEU A 124 -7.39 -7.22 -5.56
N MET A 125 -7.89 -7.16 -6.79
CA MET A 125 -8.86 -6.16 -7.24
C MET A 125 -10.32 -6.49 -6.92
N ILE A 126 -10.56 -7.20 -5.83
CA ILE A 126 -11.91 -7.50 -5.33
C ILE A 126 -11.98 -7.26 -3.82
N ASP A 127 -13.18 -6.96 -3.34
CA ASP A 127 -13.44 -6.84 -1.91
C ASP A 127 -13.71 -8.22 -1.33
N ILE A 128 -12.77 -8.74 -0.55
CA ILE A 128 -12.83 -10.07 0.06
C ILE A 128 -12.20 -10.01 1.46
N GLU A 129 -12.75 -10.77 2.40
CA GLU A 129 -12.24 -10.78 3.78
C GLU A 129 -10.89 -11.50 3.91
N ASP A 130 -10.74 -12.65 3.26
CA ASP A 130 -9.54 -13.47 3.35
C ASP A 130 -9.07 -13.91 1.96
N PRO A 131 -7.98 -13.32 1.44
CA PRO A 131 -7.47 -13.66 0.12
C PRO A 131 -7.00 -15.11 0.01
N ARG A 132 -6.72 -15.79 1.12
CA ARG A 132 -6.28 -17.18 1.13
C ARG A 132 -7.41 -18.16 0.78
N THR A 133 -8.66 -17.70 0.76
CA THR A 133 -9.81 -18.55 0.37
C THR A 133 -9.92 -18.73 -1.14
N LEU A 134 -9.19 -17.93 -1.92
CA LEU A 134 -9.20 -18.02 -3.38
C LEU A 134 -8.32 -19.18 -3.87
N SER A 135 -8.79 -19.88 -4.90
CA SER A 135 -7.94 -20.81 -5.65
C SER A 135 -6.86 -20.04 -6.43
N ALA A 136 -5.82 -20.73 -6.88
CA ALA A 136 -4.77 -20.13 -7.69
C ALA A 136 -5.34 -19.50 -8.98
N ALA A 137 -6.32 -20.13 -9.62
CA ALA A 137 -6.96 -19.60 -10.82
C ALA A 137 -7.81 -18.36 -10.53
N GLU A 138 -8.59 -18.37 -9.44
CA GLU A 138 -9.37 -17.21 -9.00
C GLU A 138 -8.45 -16.03 -8.66
N LEU A 139 -7.39 -16.30 -7.90
CA LEU A 139 -6.40 -15.29 -7.54
C LEU A 139 -5.79 -14.64 -8.79
N GLN A 140 -5.34 -15.44 -9.75
CA GLN A 140 -4.75 -14.94 -10.99
C GLN A 140 -5.73 -14.07 -11.79
N GLY A 141 -7.02 -14.39 -11.77
CA GLY A 141 -8.07 -13.63 -12.45
C GLY A 141 -8.34 -12.25 -11.84
N HIS A 142 -7.96 -12.03 -10.59
CA HIS A 142 -8.26 -10.80 -9.86
C HIS A 142 -7.03 -9.98 -9.47
N VAL A 143 -5.83 -10.46 -9.76
CA VAL A 143 -4.59 -9.76 -9.42
C VAL A 143 -4.20 -8.76 -10.51
N GLU A 144 -3.98 -7.51 -10.10
CA GLU A 144 -3.32 -6.48 -10.90
C GLU A 144 -1.89 -6.34 -10.42
N LYS A 145 -0.92 -6.50 -11.32
CA LYS A 145 0.49 -6.39 -11.02
C LYS A 145 1.00 -4.97 -11.22
N LYS A 146 1.45 -4.34 -10.15
CA LYS A 146 2.09 -3.03 -10.19
C LYS A 146 3.61 -3.20 -10.23
N ARG A 147 4.27 -2.49 -11.15
CA ARG A 147 5.73 -2.58 -11.36
C ARG A 147 6.49 -1.29 -11.04
N GLY A 148 5.84 -0.29 -10.49
CA GLY A 148 6.51 0.96 -10.10
C GLY A 148 5.84 2.24 -10.67
#